data_4077c20511c78fc8266de3891a5ad688
#
_entry.id   4077c20511c78fc8266de3891a5ad688
#
_cell.length_a   1.000
_cell.length_b   1.000
_cell.length_c   1.000
_cell.angle_alpha   90.00
_cell.angle_beta   90.00
_cell.angle_gamma   90.00
#
_symmetry.space_group_name_H-M   'P 1'
#
loop_
_entity.id
_entity.type
_entity.pdbx_description
1 polymer ?
#
loop_
_entity_poly.entity_id
_entity_poly.type
_entity_poly.pdbx_seq_one_letter_code
_entity_poly.pdbx_strand_id
1 'polypeptide(L)'
;MLLFVTEKLSIDVVALLTIGTLVITGVISPEEGIAGFSNPATLTVAFMFVLSAAILKTGSLQYVSGLLTKLFRNRYQRGVILLMAVVSGVSAFINNTPVVAVMIPVTTQIAKNSGRAASKLLIPVSYASIFGGTFTLICIIK
;
A
#
# COMPACT_ATOMS: atom_id res chain seq x y z
N MET A 1 18.57 -14.12 7.13
CA MET A 1 18.03 -13.47 8.33
C MET A 1 18.98 -12.44 8.93
N LEU A 2 20.25 -12.71 9.14
CA LEU A 2 21.22 -11.75 9.75
C LEU A 2 21.33 -10.41 8.99
N LEU A 3 21.26 -10.40 7.66
CA LEU A 3 21.34 -9.18 6.83
C LEU A 3 20.11 -8.26 7.00
N PHE A 4 18.93 -8.81 7.29
CA PHE A 4 17.73 -8.01 7.59
C PHE A 4 17.78 -7.35 8.98
N VAL A 5 18.45 -7.97 9.94
CA VAL A 5 18.59 -7.46 11.33
C VAL A 5 19.62 -6.33 11.41
N THR A 6 20.57 -6.30 10.48
CA THR A 6 21.68 -5.31 10.53
C THR A 6 21.27 -3.93 10.00
N GLU A 7 20.12 -3.80 9.33
CA GLU A 7 19.54 -2.55 8.74
C GLU A 7 20.53 -1.67 7.93
N LYS A 8 21.72 -2.18 7.62
CA LYS A 8 22.75 -1.46 6.85
C LYS A 8 22.48 -1.39 5.35
N LEU A 9 21.63 -2.29 4.83
CA LEU A 9 21.26 -2.36 3.42
C LEU A 9 19.74 -2.23 3.30
N SER A 10 19.28 -1.58 2.23
CA SER A 10 17.85 -1.53 1.95
C SER A 10 17.29 -2.94 1.70
N ILE A 11 16.05 -3.16 2.10
CA ILE A 11 15.35 -4.45 1.97
C ILE A 11 15.43 -4.99 0.54
N ASP A 12 15.32 -4.10 -0.46
CA ASP A 12 15.38 -4.44 -1.87
C ASP A 12 16.74 -5.01 -2.28
N VAL A 13 17.84 -4.40 -1.79
CA VAL A 13 19.20 -4.88 -2.07
C VAL A 13 19.43 -6.24 -1.43
N VAL A 14 18.96 -6.45 -0.20
CA VAL A 14 19.07 -7.74 0.48
C VAL A 14 18.29 -8.82 -0.28
N ALA A 15 17.09 -8.51 -0.77
CA ALA A 15 16.27 -9.43 -1.55
C ALA A 15 16.97 -9.83 -2.86
N LEU A 16 17.52 -8.85 -3.61
CA LEU A 16 18.26 -9.12 -4.85
C LEU A 16 19.52 -9.93 -4.61
N LEU A 17 20.29 -9.62 -3.56
CA LEU A 17 21.47 -10.39 -3.19
C LEU A 17 21.10 -11.83 -2.80
N THR A 18 19.98 -12.04 -2.13
CA THR A 18 19.51 -13.38 -1.76
C THR A 18 19.17 -14.19 -3.00
N ILE A 19 18.41 -13.62 -3.95
CA ILE A 19 18.09 -14.29 -5.22
C ILE A 19 19.39 -14.59 -5.99
N GLY A 20 20.28 -13.61 -6.11
CA GLY A 20 21.56 -13.79 -6.83
C GLY A 20 22.42 -14.91 -6.23
N THR A 21 22.53 -14.95 -4.90
CA THR A 21 23.30 -16.03 -4.24
C THR A 21 22.66 -17.40 -4.44
N LEU A 22 21.33 -17.52 -4.39
CA LEU A 22 20.63 -18.78 -4.61
C LEU A 22 20.79 -19.31 -6.06
N VAL A 23 20.80 -18.40 -7.04
CA VAL A 23 21.05 -18.76 -8.45
C VAL A 23 22.51 -19.17 -8.65
N ILE A 24 23.48 -18.42 -8.10
CA ILE A 24 24.91 -18.72 -8.24
C ILE A 24 25.27 -20.06 -7.57
N THR A 25 24.66 -20.36 -6.44
CA THR A 25 24.87 -21.62 -5.74
C THR A 25 24.16 -22.82 -6.39
N GLY A 26 23.35 -22.58 -7.43
CA GLY A 26 22.63 -23.64 -8.16
C GLY A 26 21.44 -24.23 -7.38
N VAL A 27 20.99 -23.57 -6.30
CA VAL A 27 19.83 -24.01 -5.50
C VAL A 27 18.54 -23.77 -6.26
N ILE A 28 18.46 -22.68 -7.04
CA ILE A 28 17.33 -22.35 -7.91
C ILE A 28 17.83 -22.06 -9.34
N SER A 29 16.99 -22.33 -10.32
CA SER A 29 17.30 -21.96 -11.71
C SER A 29 17.16 -20.44 -11.92
N PRO A 30 17.84 -19.85 -12.91
CA PRO A 30 17.67 -18.43 -13.26
C PRO A 30 16.20 -18.09 -13.57
N GLU A 31 15.47 -18.99 -14.23
CA GLU A 31 14.05 -18.81 -14.55
C GLU A 31 13.19 -18.75 -13.28
N GLU A 32 13.43 -19.63 -12.32
CA GLU A 32 12.74 -19.61 -11.02
C GLU A 32 13.06 -18.35 -10.21
N GLY A 33 14.31 -17.89 -10.25
CA GLY A 33 14.73 -16.64 -9.61
C GLY A 33 13.99 -15.42 -10.13
N ILE A 34 13.64 -15.40 -11.41
CA ILE A 34 12.93 -14.28 -12.06
C ILE A 34 11.41 -14.49 -12.06
N ALA A 35 10.91 -15.70 -11.90
CA ALA A 35 9.48 -16.03 -11.97
C ALA A 35 8.61 -15.20 -11.02
N GLY A 36 9.16 -14.79 -9.87
CA GLY A 36 8.48 -13.90 -8.93
C GLY A 36 8.11 -12.54 -9.52
N PHE A 37 8.90 -12.01 -10.46
CA PHE A 37 8.61 -10.74 -11.12
C PHE A 37 7.49 -10.85 -12.17
N SER A 38 7.28 -12.05 -12.73
CA SER A 38 6.21 -12.35 -13.69
C SER A 38 4.91 -12.80 -13.00
N ASN A 39 4.89 -12.86 -11.68
CA ASN A 39 3.69 -13.26 -10.94
C ASN A 39 2.58 -12.22 -11.13
N PRO A 40 1.33 -12.62 -11.43
CA PRO A 40 0.19 -11.71 -11.60
C PRO A 40 -0.02 -10.76 -10.41
N ALA A 41 0.24 -11.23 -9.19
CA ALA A 41 0.12 -10.38 -8.00
C ALA A 41 1.18 -9.26 -7.98
N THR A 42 2.43 -9.58 -8.33
CA THR A 42 3.53 -8.61 -8.43
C THR A 42 3.26 -7.57 -9.50
N LEU A 43 2.81 -8.01 -10.68
CA LEU A 43 2.44 -7.13 -11.79
C LEU A 43 1.27 -6.21 -11.41
N THR A 44 0.25 -6.75 -10.74
CA THR A 44 -0.89 -5.95 -10.26
C THR A 44 -0.43 -4.82 -9.33
N VAL A 45 0.44 -5.11 -8.37
CA VAL A 45 0.99 -4.10 -7.46
C VAL A 45 1.81 -3.06 -8.22
N ALA A 46 2.65 -3.49 -9.17
CA ALA A 46 3.44 -2.58 -10.01
C ALA A 46 2.55 -1.62 -10.81
N PHE A 47 1.50 -2.13 -11.47
CA PHE A 47 0.54 -1.29 -12.19
C PHE A 47 -0.23 -0.34 -11.27
N MET A 48 -0.56 -0.76 -10.05
CA MET A 48 -1.20 0.13 -9.06
C MET A 48 -0.28 1.26 -8.62
N PHE A 49 1.03 1.05 -8.50
CA PHE A 49 1.98 2.12 -8.24
C PHE A 49 2.07 3.11 -9.42
N VAL A 50 2.07 2.61 -10.66
CA VAL A 50 2.05 3.47 -11.85
C VAL A 50 0.77 4.30 -11.90
N LEU A 51 -0.38 3.70 -11.62
CA LEU A 51 -1.68 4.39 -11.56
C LEU A 51 -1.69 5.45 -10.47
N SER A 52 -1.18 5.13 -9.27
CA SER A 52 -1.04 6.09 -8.17
C SER A 52 -0.17 7.28 -8.55
N ALA A 53 0.96 7.04 -9.22
CA ALA A 53 1.84 8.10 -9.71
C ALA A 53 1.16 8.97 -10.77
N ALA A 54 0.36 8.37 -11.65
CA ALA A 54 -0.44 9.10 -12.65
C ALA A 54 -1.48 10.00 -11.99
N ILE A 55 -2.22 9.50 -10.99
CA ILE A 55 -3.21 10.28 -10.22
C ILE A 55 -2.55 11.49 -9.52
N LEU A 56 -1.34 11.30 -8.96
CA LEU A 56 -0.57 12.40 -8.37
C LEU A 56 -0.20 13.48 -9.40
N LYS A 57 0.21 13.07 -10.61
CA LYS A 57 0.64 13.99 -11.66
C LYS A 57 -0.51 14.74 -12.33
N THR A 58 -1.68 14.14 -12.45
CA THR A 58 -2.86 14.76 -13.09
C THR A 58 -3.52 15.83 -12.24
N GLY A 59 -3.10 16.02 -10.98
CA GLY A 59 -3.70 17.01 -10.08
C GLY A 59 -5.12 16.68 -9.62
N SER A 60 -5.71 15.57 -10.09
CA SER A 60 -7.05 15.10 -9.69
C SER A 60 -7.16 14.93 -8.18
N LEU A 61 -6.03 14.59 -7.55
CA LEU A 61 -5.93 14.46 -6.10
C LEU A 61 -6.15 15.79 -5.36
N GLN A 62 -5.85 16.94 -6.01
CA GLN A 62 -6.06 18.26 -5.39
C GLN A 62 -7.55 18.56 -5.21
N TYR A 63 -8.40 18.14 -6.14
CA TYR A 63 -9.86 18.26 -6.01
C TYR A 63 -10.40 17.38 -4.87
N VAL A 64 -9.99 16.11 -4.85
CA VAL A 64 -10.41 15.15 -3.80
C VAL A 64 -9.86 15.56 -2.45
N SER A 65 -8.59 15.98 -2.37
CA SER A 65 -7.98 16.42 -1.13
C SER A 65 -8.58 17.73 -0.62
N GLY A 66 -9.00 18.64 -1.50
CA GLY A 66 -9.70 19.86 -1.12
C GLY A 66 -11.03 19.59 -0.43
N LEU A 67 -11.81 18.64 -0.97
CA LEU A 67 -13.07 18.21 -0.38
C LEU A 67 -12.85 17.52 0.98
N LEU A 68 -11.90 16.60 1.04
CA LEU A 68 -11.53 15.88 2.26
C LEU A 68 -10.91 16.82 3.30
N THR A 69 -10.05 17.76 2.90
CA THR A 69 -9.42 18.72 3.84
C THR A 69 -10.46 19.56 4.56
N LYS A 70 -11.56 19.97 3.89
CA LYS A 70 -12.68 20.65 4.55
C LYS A 70 -13.31 19.79 5.66
N LEU A 71 -13.47 18.49 5.39
CA LEU A 71 -14.01 17.53 6.37
C LEU A 71 -13.04 17.33 7.54
N PHE A 72 -11.74 17.18 7.25
CA PHE A 72 -10.69 16.99 8.26
C PHE A 72 -10.45 18.25 9.10
N ARG A 73 -10.64 19.44 8.53
CA ARG A 73 -10.48 20.72 9.23
C ARG A 73 -11.59 20.97 10.26
N ASN A 74 -12.82 20.60 9.94
CA ASN A 74 -13.96 20.82 10.85
C ASN A 74 -14.05 19.78 11.97
N ARG A 75 -13.82 18.50 11.67
CA ARG A 75 -13.81 17.42 12.66
C ARG A 75 -12.88 16.30 12.18
N TYR A 76 -11.63 16.40 12.56
CA TYR A 76 -10.57 15.42 12.19
C TYR A 76 -10.98 13.96 12.41
N GLN A 77 -11.57 13.66 13.58
CA GLN A 77 -12.00 12.29 13.91
C GLN A 77 -13.04 11.74 12.91
N ARG A 78 -14.00 12.56 12.49
CA ARG A 78 -14.99 12.15 11.48
C ARG A 78 -14.35 11.92 10.11
N GLY A 79 -13.39 12.73 9.73
CA GLY A 79 -12.63 12.54 8.49
C GLY A 79 -11.86 11.23 8.49
N VAL A 80 -11.19 10.89 9.60
CA VAL A 80 -10.48 9.61 9.76
C VAL A 80 -11.44 8.43 9.70
N ILE A 81 -12.57 8.48 10.42
CA ILE A 81 -13.57 7.42 10.43
C ILE A 81 -14.15 7.20 9.02
N LEU A 82 -14.48 8.27 8.31
CA LEU A 82 -14.99 8.17 6.94
C LEU A 82 -13.95 7.56 6.00
N LEU A 83 -12.69 8.00 6.11
CA LEU A 83 -11.59 7.45 5.33
C LEU A 83 -11.42 5.94 5.59
N MET A 84 -11.43 5.54 6.87
CA MET A 84 -11.37 4.14 7.26
C MET A 84 -12.55 3.33 6.71
N ALA A 85 -13.77 3.86 6.79
CA ALA A 85 -14.97 3.20 6.26
C ALA A 85 -14.89 2.99 4.74
N VAL A 86 -14.44 4.00 3.99
CA VAL A 86 -14.24 3.89 2.53
C VAL A 86 -13.18 2.87 2.20
N VAL A 87 -12.00 2.92 2.86
CA VAL A 87 -10.90 1.98 2.63
C VAL A 87 -11.31 0.56 2.97
N SER A 88 -11.98 0.36 4.10
CA SER A 88 -12.49 -0.95 4.52
C SER A 88 -13.53 -1.50 3.53
N GLY A 89 -14.45 -0.65 3.06
CA GLY A 89 -15.45 -1.02 2.06
C GLY A 89 -14.84 -1.43 0.72
N VAL A 90 -13.85 -0.69 0.23
CA VAL A 90 -13.13 -1.01 -1.02
C VAL A 90 -12.29 -2.27 -0.84
N SER A 91 -11.59 -2.42 0.30
CA SER A 91 -10.76 -3.58 0.61
C SER A 91 -11.57 -4.86 0.82
N ALA A 92 -12.87 -4.75 1.09
CA ALA A 92 -13.77 -5.90 1.14
C ALA A 92 -13.91 -6.61 -0.22
N PHE A 93 -13.71 -5.90 -1.34
CA PHE A 93 -13.85 -6.44 -2.70
C PHE A 93 -12.51 -6.60 -3.44
N ILE A 94 -11.48 -5.89 -3.01
CA ILE A 94 -10.17 -5.85 -3.66
C ILE A 94 -9.11 -6.25 -2.63
N ASN A 95 -8.06 -6.93 -3.10
CA ASN A 95 -6.96 -7.32 -2.22
C ASN A 95 -6.34 -6.11 -1.49
N ASN A 96 -5.96 -6.28 -0.22
CA ASN A 96 -5.48 -5.23 0.68
C ASN A 96 -4.29 -4.45 0.12
N THR A 97 -3.33 -5.15 -0.48
CA THR A 97 -2.06 -4.55 -0.93
C THR A 97 -2.26 -3.46 -1.99
N PRO A 98 -3.03 -3.68 -3.09
CA PRO A 98 -3.35 -2.63 -4.05
C PRO A 98 -4.09 -1.44 -3.44
N VAL A 99 -5.05 -1.70 -2.55
CA VAL A 99 -5.84 -0.64 -1.89
C VAL A 99 -4.94 0.27 -1.08
N VAL A 100 -4.05 -0.30 -0.25
CA VAL A 100 -3.10 0.48 0.56
C VAL A 100 -2.13 1.25 -0.35
N ALA A 101 -1.61 0.62 -1.41
CA ALA A 101 -0.68 1.25 -2.34
C ALA A 101 -1.28 2.52 -2.99
N VAL A 102 -2.54 2.46 -3.44
CA VAL A 102 -3.25 3.62 -3.99
C VAL A 102 -3.53 4.67 -2.92
N MET A 103 -3.81 4.26 -1.69
CA MET A 103 -4.16 5.19 -0.60
C MET A 103 -2.96 5.89 0.03
N ILE A 104 -1.73 5.37 -0.11
CA ILE A 104 -0.52 6.04 0.40
C ILE A 104 -0.39 7.49 -0.09
N PRO A 105 -0.39 7.77 -1.41
CA PRO A 105 -0.27 9.14 -1.90
C PRO A 105 -1.45 10.02 -1.47
N VAL A 106 -2.66 9.48 -1.47
CA VAL A 106 -3.89 10.19 -1.07
C VAL A 106 -3.78 10.64 0.38
N THR A 107 -3.48 9.71 1.29
CA THR A 107 -3.37 9.98 2.73
C THR A 107 -2.20 10.91 3.06
N THR A 108 -1.09 10.77 2.35
CA THR A 108 0.08 11.65 2.51
C THR A 108 -0.25 13.09 2.11
N GLN A 109 -1.01 13.28 1.02
CA GLN A 109 -1.44 14.59 0.59
C GLN A 109 -2.43 15.24 1.58
N ILE A 110 -3.39 14.45 2.10
CA ILE A 110 -4.33 14.92 3.12
C ILE A 110 -3.57 15.33 4.40
N ALA A 111 -2.60 14.52 4.82
CA ALA A 111 -1.77 14.82 5.99
C ALA A 111 -1.00 16.14 5.83
N LYS A 112 -0.35 16.34 4.67
CA LYS A 112 0.34 17.59 4.35
C LYS A 112 -0.60 18.79 4.40
N ASN A 113 -1.77 18.70 3.76
CA ASN A 113 -2.75 19.79 3.73
C ASN A 113 -3.37 20.08 5.09
N SER A 114 -3.39 19.08 5.99
CA SER A 114 -3.92 19.20 7.35
C SER A 114 -2.85 19.57 8.39
N GLY A 115 -1.59 19.75 7.98
CA GLY A 115 -0.47 20.06 8.88
C GLY A 115 -0.17 18.95 9.89
N ARG A 116 -0.45 17.68 9.53
CA ARG A 116 -0.28 16.53 10.43
C ARG A 116 0.72 15.52 9.85
N ALA A 117 1.32 14.72 10.74
CA ALA A 117 2.21 13.63 10.32
C ALA A 117 1.42 12.58 9.52
N ALA A 118 1.99 12.15 8.38
CA ALA A 118 1.37 11.16 7.48
C ALA A 118 1.10 9.83 8.19
N SER A 119 1.97 9.44 9.13
CA SER A 119 1.84 8.21 9.92
C SER A 119 0.51 8.12 10.69
N LYS A 120 -0.02 9.26 11.18
CA LYS A 120 -1.30 9.30 11.91
C LYS A 120 -2.52 8.97 11.05
N LEU A 121 -2.38 9.00 9.72
CA LEU A 121 -3.43 8.61 8.76
C LEU A 121 -3.11 7.27 8.10
N LEU A 122 -1.84 6.99 7.81
CA LEU A 122 -1.43 5.74 7.17
C LEU A 122 -1.67 4.52 8.05
N ILE A 123 -1.41 4.63 9.35
CA ILE A 123 -1.63 3.53 10.30
C ILE A 123 -3.11 3.11 10.33
N PRO A 124 -4.09 4.01 10.58
CA PRO A 124 -5.51 3.66 10.52
C PRO A 124 -5.95 3.10 9.16
N VAL A 125 -5.44 3.64 8.06
CA VAL A 125 -5.76 3.16 6.70
C VAL A 125 -5.29 1.73 6.48
N SER A 126 -4.07 1.40 6.92
CA SER A 126 -3.54 0.05 6.83
C SER A 126 -4.40 -0.95 7.62
N TYR A 127 -4.77 -0.62 8.86
CA TYR A 127 -5.66 -1.46 9.66
C TYR A 127 -7.06 -1.57 9.04
N ALA A 128 -7.63 -0.47 8.55
CA ALA A 128 -8.95 -0.49 7.89
C ALA A 128 -8.97 -1.39 6.66
N SER A 129 -7.88 -1.40 5.88
CA SER A 129 -7.73 -2.28 4.73
C SER A 129 -7.71 -3.76 5.15
N ILE A 130 -6.95 -4.11 6.18
CA ILE A 130 -6.87 -5.48 6.70
C ILE A 130 -8.23 -5.93 7.21
N PHE A 131 -8.91 -5.12 8.03
CA PHE A 131 -10.23 -5.44 8.56
C PHE A 131 -11.28 -5.58 7.44
N GLY A 132 -11.24 -4.72 6.42
CA GLY A 132 -12.12 -4.83 5.26
C GLY A 132 -11.96 -6.17 4.53
N GLY A 133 -10.73 -6.60 4.28
CA GLY A 133 -10.41 -7.87 3.65
C GLY A 133 -10.81 -9.09 4.50
N THR A 134 -10.59 -9.05 5.81
CA THR A 134 -10.99 -10.14 6.71
C THR A 134 -12.51 -10.28 6.83
N PHE A 135 -13.25 -9.17 6.76
CA PHE A 135 -14.72 -9.21 6.78
C PHE A 135 -15.30 -10.02 5.63
N THR A 136 -14.73 -9.88 4.44
CA THR A 136 -15.16 -10.63 3.25
C THR A 136 -14.78 -12.10 3.33
N LEU A 137 -13.57 -12.41 3.82
CA LEU A 137 -13.15 -13.80 4.04
C LEU A 137 -14.08 -14.52 5.01
N ILE A 138 -14.52 -13.87 6.07
CA ILE A 138 -15.47 -14.44 7.03
C ILE A 138 -16.86 -14.65 6.40
N CYS A 139 -17.27 -13.78 5.47
CA CYS A 139 -18.56 -13.92 4.77
C CYS A 139 -18.52 -15.00 3.67
N ILE A 140 -17.37 -15.29 3.07
CA ILE A 140 -17.24 -16.28 1.99
C ILE A 140 -17.07 -17.71 2.54
N ILE A 141 -16.54 -17.87 3.76
CA ILE A 141 -16.32 -19.17 4.40
C ILE A 141 -17.62 -19.69 5.07
N LYS A 142 -18.71 -18.95 5.02
CA LYS A 142 -20.02 -19.39 5.49
C LYS A 142 -20.90 -19.84 4.32
#